data_c2e18d88acd24d8cf27bebfa89c25754
#
_entry.id   c2e18d88acd24d8cf27bebfa89c25754
#
_cell.length_a   1.000
_cell.length_b   1.000
_cell.length_c   1.000
_cell.angle_alpha   90.00
_cell.angle_beta   90.00
_cell.angle_gamma   90.00
#
_symmetry.space_group_name_H-M   'P 1'
#
loop_
_entity.id
_entity.type
_entity.pdbx_description
1 polymer ?
#
loop_
_entity_poly.entity_id
_entity_poly.type
_entity_poly.pdbx_seq_one_letter_code
_entity_poly.pdbx_strand_id
1 'polypeptide(L)'
;MEVEMSNILDLISGISGMKSIGACSVDQLESAQDELDLHFPKEYREYLLTYGAIRFNGVELCGLNINGHLNVVEATKEEKRVNDYFPSKMFVIEDLCIDAKKIIGDEKGNIYLLQRDRKKLICTTFLDYIEKCKYRK
;
A
#
# COMPACT_ATOMS: atom_id res chain seq x y z
N MET A 1 19.37 -24.47 -8.15
CA MET A 1 18.19 -23.89 -7.54
C MET A 1 18.18 -22.39 -7.72
N GLU A 2 17.07 -21.91 -8.07
CA GLU A 2 16.94 -20.52 -8.37
C GLU A 2 16.44 -19.74 -7.18
N VAL A 3 17.12 -18.67 -6.86
CA VAL A 3 16.63 -17.80 -5.83
C VAL A 3 15.55 -16.92 -6.46
N GLU A 4 14.35 -17.03 -5.93
CA GLU A 4 13.29 -16.18 -6.43
C GLU A 4 13.52 -14.76 -5.97
N MET A 5 13.88 -13.92 -6.91
CA MET A 5 13.91 -12.50 -6.65
C MET A 5 12.49 -12.00 -6.63
N SER A 6 12.20 -11.13 -5.69
CA SER A 6 10.89 -10.52 -5.66
C SER A 6 10.77 -9.56 -6.83
N ASN A 7 9.80 -9.81 -7.71
CA ASN A 7 9.56 -8.94 -8.85
C ASN A 7 9.13 -7.55 -8.43
N ILE A 8 8.43 -7.44 -7.29
CA ILE A 8 8.00 -6.13 -6.80
C ILE A 8 9.20 -5.26 -6.40
N LEU A 9 10.21 -5.85 -5.78
CA LEU A 9 11.39 -5.10 -5.36
C LEU A 9 12.20 -4.64 -6.58
N ASP A 10 12.35 -5.51 -7.57
CA ASP A 10 13.03 -5.14 -8.81
C ASP A 10 12.30 -4.01 -9.53
N LEU A 11 10.98 -4.11 -9.60
CA LEU A 11 10.20 -3.08 -10.27
C LEU A 11 10.37 -1.73 -9.59
N ILE A 12 10.25 -1.69 -8.27
CA ILE A 12 10.37 -0.43 -7.52
C ILE A 12 11.77 0.16 -7.67
N SER A 13 12.81 -0.69 -7.60
CA SER A 13 14.18 -0.19 -7.69
C SER A 13 14.48 0.45 -9.03
N GLY A 14 13.73 0.08 -10.08
CA GLY A 14 13.93 0.63 -11.41
C GLY A 14 13.13 1.90 -11.70
N ILE A 15 12.33 2.38 -10.74
CA ILE A 15 11.52 3.58 -10.98
C ILE A 15 12.38 4.83 -10.88
N SER A 16 12.41 5.61 -11.97
CA SER A 16 13.18 6.85 -12.01
C SER A 16 12.57 7.88 -11.06
N GLY A 17 13.43 8.49 -10.26
CA GLY A 17 12.99 9.54 -9.32
C GLY A 17 12.28 9.04 -8.08
N MET A 18 12.29 7.73 -7.86
CA MET A 18 11.66 7.15 -6.69
C MET A 18 12.41 7.54 -5.42
N LYS A 19 11.66 7.92 -4.38
CA LYS A 19 12.21 8.22 -3.06
C LYS A 19 11.57 7.33 -2.03
N SER A 20 12.39 6.80 -1.13
CA SER A 20 11.97 5.88 -0.08
C SER A 20 12.30 6.46 1.28
N ILE A 21 11.43 6.22 2.26
CA ILE A 21 11.70 6.64 3.65
C ILE A 21 12.67 5.67 4.32
N GLY A 22 12.84 4.48 3.76
CA GLY A 22 13.70 3.44 4.32
C GLY A 22 12.89 2.33 4.96
N ALA A 23 13.52 1.15 5.04
CA ALA A 23 12.87 -0.07 5.51
C ALA A 23 12.25 0.09 6.89
N CYS A 24 11.08 -0.47 7.09
CA CYS A 24 10.52 -0.61 8.43
C CYS A 24 11.15 -1.82 9.10
N SER A 25 11.03 -1.90 10.43
CA SER A 25 11.48 -3.08 11.16
C SER A 25 10.41 -4.16 11.15
N VAL A 26 10.82 -5.38 11.49
CA VAL A 26 9.87 -6.49 11.67
C VAL A 26 8.88 -6.15 12.78
N ASP A 27 9.35 -5.52 13.85
CA ASP A 27 8.46 -5.13 14.95
C ASP A 27 7.40 -4.13 14.48
N GLN A 28 7.80 -3.16 13.66
CA GLN A 28 6.83 -2.20 13.10
C GLN A 28 5.80 -2.91 12.23
N LEU A 29 6.24 -3.87 11.43
CA LEU A 29 5.35 -4.64 10.57
C LEU A 29 4.35 -5.44 11.39
N GLU A 30 4.82 -6.16 12.39
CA GLU A 30 3.95 -6.99 13.22
C GLU A 30 2.97 -6.14 14.02
N SER A 31 3.44 -5.03 14.56
CA SER A 31 2.57 -4.11 15.29
C SER A 31 1.47 -3.56 14.39
N ALA A 32 1.80 -3.21 13.16
CA ALA A 32 0.81 -2.70 12.21
C ALA A 32 -0.26 -3.74 11.91
N GLN A 33 0.16 -4.99 11.68
CA GLN A 33 -0.79 -6.06 11.41
C GLN A 33 -1.69 -6.32 12.61
N ASP A 34 -1.13 -6.27 13.81
CA ASP A 34 -1.93 -6.45 15.03
C ASP A 34 -2.94 -5.31 15.20
N GLU A 35 -2.51 -4.08 14.99
CA GLU A 35 -3.39 -2.93 15.14
C GLU A 35 -4.54 -2.93 14.14
N LEU A 36 -4.28 -3.39 12.92
CA LEU A 36 -5.28 -3.44 11.87
C LEU A 36 -6.05 -4.76 11.86
N ASP A 37 -5.60 -5.73 12.67
CA ASP A 37 -6.21 -7.06 12.74
C ASP A 37 -6.30 -7.70 11.36
N LEU A 38 -5.16 -7.72 10.66
CA LEU A 38 -5.07 -8.32 9.33
C LEU A 38 -3.64 -8.74 9.04
N HIS A 39 -3.46 -9.50 7.95
CA HIS A 39 -2.14 -9.87 7.46
C HIS A 39 -1.94 -9.22 6.09
N PHE A 40 -0.84 -8.47 5.96
CA PHE A 40 -0.50 -7.89 4.67
C PHE A 40 -0.08 -8.98 3.69
N PRO A 41 -0.41 -8.85 2.40
CA PRO A 41 0.08 -9.79 1.39
C PRO A 41 1.60 -9.74 1.29
N LYS A 42 2.17 -10.82 0.78
CA LYS A 42 3.62 -10.98 0.71
C LYS A 42 4.31 -9.79 0.02
N GLU A 43 3.79 -9.37 -1.15
CA GLU A 43 4.41 -8.27 -1.89
C GLU A 43 4.41 -6.97 -1.11
N TYR A 44 3.31 -6.68 -0.41
CA TYR A 44 3.24 -5.47 0.39
C TYR A 44 4.19 -5.54 1.59
N ARG A 45 4.32 -6.72 2.22
CA ARG A 45 5.28 -6.90 3.31
C ARG A 45 6.71 -6.69 2.81
N GLU A 46 7.04 -7.21 1.62
CA GLU A 46 8.36 -7.01 1.03
C GLU A 46 8.62 -5.54 0.77
N TYR A 47 7.63 -4.82 0.27
CA TYR A 47 7.72 -3.39 0.07
C TYR A 47 8.01 -2.66 1.39
N LEU A 48 7.25 -2.99 2.44
CA LEU A 48 7.44 -2.34 3.75
C LEU A 48 8.84 -2.62 4.32
N LEU A 49 9.29 -3.86 4.23
CA LEU A 49 10.56 -4.27 4.82
C LEU A 49 11.77 -3.80 4.01
N THR A 50 11.57 -3.32 2.81
CA THR A 50 12.66 -2.83 1.96
C THR A 50 12.63 -1.30 1.83
N TYR A 51 11.46 -0.71 1.68
CA TYR A 51 11.33 0.70 1.37
C TYR A 51 10.56 1.50 2.41
N GLY A 52 9.74 0.87 3.23
CA GLY A 52 8.89 1.54 4.21
C GLY A 52 7.72 2.24 3.57
N ALA A 53 7.98 3.32 2.84
CA ALA A 53 7.00 4.06 2.06
C ALA A 53 7.74 4.73 0.92
N ILE A 54 7.10 4.87 -0.24
CA ILE A 54 7.75 5.48 -1.39
C ILE A 54 6.88 6.55 -2.02
N ARG A 55 7.54 7.42 -2.79
CA ARG A 55 6.85 8.36 -3.67
C ARG A 55 7.65 8.52 -4.96
N PHE A 56 6.93 8.77 -6.05
CA PHE A 56 7.52 9.00 -7.37
C PHE A 56 6.46 9.59 -8.29
N ASN A 57 6.85 10.58 -9.10
CA ASN A 57 5.98 11.16 -10.14
C ASN A 57 4.58 11.51 -9.65
N GLY A 58 4.47 12.11 -8.45
CA GLY A 58 3.18 12.48 -7.90
C GLY A 58 2.40 11.35 -7.26
N VAL A 59 2.97 10.15 -7.23
CA VAL A 59 2.38 9.00 -6.53
C VAL A 59 2.98 8.94 -5.14
N GLU A 60 2.12 8.83 -4.12
CA GLU A 60 2.57 8.65 -2.73
C GLU A 60 1.87 7.43 -2.18
N LEU A 61 2.64 6.40 -1.86
CA LEU A 61 2.08 5.14 -1.36
C LEU A 61 2.25 5.05 0.15
N CYS A 62 1.19 4.62 0.81
CA CYS A 62 1.22 4.43 2.26
C CYS A 62 2.15 3.28 2.63
N GLY A 63 2.76 3.39 3.80
CA GLY A 63 3.65 2.36 4.30
C GLY A 63 3.91 2.53 5.78
N LEU A 64 5.12 2.16 6.20
CA LEU A 64 5.54 2.23 7.59
C LEU A 64 6.84 3.00 7.69
N ASN A 65 7.32 3.17 8.93
CA ASN A 65 8.51 3.97 9.23
C ASN A 65 8.30 5.46 8.89
N ILE A 66 7.05 5.88 8.88
CA ILE A 66 6.66 7.25 8.59
C ILE A 66 5.40 7.55 9.41
N ASN A 67 5.24 8.81 9.81
CA ASN A 67 4.06 9.24 10.56
C ASN A 67 3.10 9.98 9.65
N GLY A 68 1.84 10.09 10.09
CA GLY A 68 0.86 10.90 9.40
C GLY A 68 0.12 10.17 8.31
N HIS A 69 -0.32 10.91 7.29
CA HIS A 69 -1.24 10.37 6.28
C HIS A 69 -0.64 9.29 5.39
N LEU A 70 0.69 9.16 5.37
CA LEU A 70 1.33 8.07 4.61
C LEU A 70 1.62 6.87 5.47
N ASN A 71 1.29 6.89 6.76
CA ASN A 71 1.38 5.70 7.59
C ASN A 71 0.13 4.84 7.33
N VAL A 72 0.35 3.58 6.94
CA VAL A 72 -0.77 2.73 6.53
C VAL A 72 -1.76 2.47 7.67
N VAL A 73 -1.28 2.38 8.91
CA VAL A 73 -2.15 2.16 10.06
C VAL A 73 -3.02 3.40 10.29
N GLU A 74 -2.38 4.57 10.32
CA GLU A 74 -3.11 5.83 10.56
C GLU A 74 -4.09 6.12 9.44
N ALA A 75 -3.66 5.94 8.18
CA ALA A 75 -4.52 6.17 7.03
C ALA A 75 -5.75 5.24 7.05
N THR A 76 -5.53 3.98 7.38
CA THR A 76 -6.61 3.00 7.40
C THR A 76 -7.58 3.29 8.55
N LYS A 77 -7.06 3.60 9.74
CA LYS A 77 -7.93 3.93 10.88
C LYS A 77 -8.74 5.18 10.62
N GLU A 78 -8.12 6.18 9.99
CA GLU A 78 -8.84 7.42 9.67
C GLU A 78 -9.95 7.16 8.67
N GLU A 79 -9.67 6.35 7.64
CA GLU A 79 -10.70 6.05 6.65
C GLU A 79 -11.85 5.25 7.28
N LYS A 80 -11.55 4.31 8.15
CA LYS A 80 -12.59 3.57 8.88
C LYS A 80 -13.45 4.50 9.75
N ARG A 81 -12.83 5.53 10.31
CA ARG A 81 -13.53 6.48 11.15
C ARG A 81 -14.53 7.31 10.36
N VAL A 82 -14.18 7.70 9.14
CA VAL A 82 -15.00 8.63 8.35
C VAL A 82 -15.86 7.94 7.31
N ASN A 83 -15.62 6.66 7.03
CA ASN A 83 -16.38 5.93 6.00
C ASN A 83 -16.85 4.60 6.56
N ASP A 84 -18.14 4.53 6.90
CA ASP A 84 -18.74 3.33 7.48
C ASP A 84 -18.73 2.14 6.52
N TYR A 85 -18.51 2.39 5.24
CA TYR A 85 -18.47 1.33 4.22
C TYR A 85 -17.08 0.75 4.03
N PHE A 86 -16.09 1.21 4.80
CA PHE A 86 -14.72 0.67 4.64
C PHE A 86 -14.72 -0.83 4.98
N PRO A 87 -14.27 -1.69 4.05
CA PRO A 87 -14.34 -3.13 4.27
C PRO A 87 -13.42 -3.61 5.38
N SER A 88 -13.83 -4.67 6.08
CA SER A 88 -12.97 -5.28 7.07
C SER A 88 -11.81 -6.02 6.40
N LYS A 89 -10.68 -6.15 7.12
CA LYS A 89 -9.49 -6.87 6.64
C LYS A 89 -8.89 -6.24 5.38
N MET A 90 -9.03 -4.92 5.26
CA MET A 90 -8.43 -4.16 4.16
C MET A 90 -7.67 -2.96 4.71
N PHE A 91 -6.77 -2.42 3.89
CA PHE A 91 -5.92 -1.30 4.30
C PHE A 91 -5.74 -0.32 3.15
N VAL A 92 -5.46 0.93 3.51
CA VAL A 92 -5.27 1.99 2.51
C VAL A 92 -3.86 1.92 1.93
N ILE A 93 -3.77 1.85 0.61
CA ILE A 93 -2.49 1.87 -0.10
C ILE A 93 -2.18 3.27 -0.59
N GLU A 94 -3.18 3.98 -1.10
CA GLU A 94 -2.98 5.32 -1.64
C GLU A 94 -4.26 6.14 -1.52
N ASP A 95 -4.10 7.41 -1.15
CA ASP A 95 -5.20 8.37 -1.19
C ASP A 95 -5.05 9.18 -2.48
N LEU A 96 -6.02 9.07 -3.38
CA LEU A 96 -5.94 9.78 -4.65
C LEU A 96 -6.26 11.26 -4.51
N CYS A 97 -6.74 11.69 -3.33
CA CYS A 97 -6.99 13.10 -3.01
C CYS A 97 -8.00 13.77 -3.94
N ILE A 98 -8.88 12.97 -4.54
CA ILE A 98 -9.93 13.49 -5.41
C ILE A 98 -11.17 12.63 -5.27
N ASP A 99 -12.32 13.26 -5.08
CA ASP A 99 -13.64 12.61 -5.07
C ASP A 99 -13.73 11.46 -4.05
N ALA A 100 -13.03 11.58 -2.93
CA ALA A 100 -13.00 10.57 -1.88
C ALA A 100 -12.51 9.19 -2.35
N LYS A 101 -11.71 9.16 -3.42
CA LYS A 101 -11.19 7.91 -3.97
C LYS A 101 -9.96 7.44 -3.20
N LYS A 102 -9.98 6.18 -2.80
CA LYS A 102 -8.86 5.53 -2.11
C LYS A 102 -8.51 4.24 -2.81
N ILE A 103 -7.23 3.91 -2.82
CA ILE A 103 -6.77 2.60 -3.29
C ILE A 103 -6.56 1.77 -2.04
N ILE A 104 -7.21 0.61 -1.98
CA ILE A 104 -7.14 -0.26 -0.82
C ILE A 104 -6.75 -1.68 -1.24
N GLY A 105 -6.12 -2.41 -0.31
CA GLY A 105 -5.71 -3.78 -0.56
C GLY A 105 -6.35 -4.74 0.42
N ASP A 106 -6.50 -6.00 0.01
CA ASP A 106 -6.96 -7.05 0.91
C ASP A 106 -5.79 -7.98 1.26
N GLU A 107 -6.06 -8.99 2.08
CA GLU A 107 -5.03 -9.91 2.56
C GLU A 107 -4.50 -10.83 1.47
N LYS A 108 -5.22 -10.97 0.37
CA LYS A 108 -4.86 -11.87 -0.74
C LYS A 108 -4.07 -11.17 -1.82
N GLY A 109 -3.91 -9.86 -1.73
CA GLY A 109 -3.17 -9.10 -2.74
C GLY A 109 -4.05 -8.39 -3.74
N ASN A 110 -5.36 -8.58 -3.68
CA ASN A 110 -6.26 -7.85 -4.57
C ASN A 110 -6.30 -6.37 -4.20
N ILE A 111 -6.40 -5.53 -5.21
CA ILE A 111 -6.37 -4.08 -5.02
C ILE A 111 -7.62 -3.49 -5.66
N TYR A 112 -8.25 -2.61 -4.91
CA TYR A 112 -9.55 -2.04 -5.27
C TYR A 112 -9.49 -0.52 -5.23
N LEU A 113 -10.32 0.08 -6.08
CA LEU A 113 -10.65 1.50 -5.95
C LEU A 113 -11.90 1.58 -5.08
N LEU A 114 -11.78 2.27 -3.96
CA LEU A 114 -12.91 2.51 -3.06
C LEU A 114 -13.33 3.97 -3.18
N GLN A 115 -14.61 4.19 -3.46
CA GLN A 115 -15.17 5.52 -3.46
C GLN A 115 -16.45 5.46 -2.65
N ARG A 116 -16.36 5.86 -1.37
CA ARG A 116 -17.45 5.78 -0.41
C ARG A 116 -17.94 4.33 -0.26
N ASP A 117 -19.12 4.00 -0.76
CA ASP A 117 -19.69 2.65 -0.68
C ASP A 117 -19.40 1.81 -1.92
N ARG A 118 -18.71 2.36 -2.91
CA ARG A 118 -18.42 1.64 -4.15
C ARG A 118 -17.02 1.08 -4.12
N LYS A 119 -16.89 -0.19 -4.44
CA LYS A 119 -15.61 -0.88 -4.45
C LYS A 119 -15.45 -1.60 -5.78
N LYS A 120 -14.36 -1.31 -6.50
CA LYS A 120 -14.09 -1.89 -7.81
C LYS A 120 -12.70 -2.51 -7.82
N LEU A 121 -12.64 -3.80 -8.17
CA LEU A 121 -11.35 -4.48 -8.32
C LEU A 121 -10.60 -3.88 -9.52
N ILE A 122 -9.35 -3.48 -9.29
CA ILE A 122 -8.52 -2.90 -10.35
C ILE A 122 -7.26 -3.70 -10.64
N CYS A 123 -6.73 -4.41 -9.65
CA CYS A 123 -5.52 -5.22 -9.82
C CYS A 123 -5.62 -6.43 -8.91
N THR A 124 -4.91 -7.49 -9.26
CA THR A 124 -4.85 -8.69 -8.43
C THR A 124 -3.50 -8.86 -7.75
N THR A 125 -2.54 -7.98 -8.02
CA THR A 125 -1.25 -7.98 -7.36
C THR A 125 -0.78 -6.54 -7.14
N PHE A 126 0.04 -6.35 -6.12
CA PHE A 126 0.65 -5.05 -5.86
C PHE A 126 1.61 -4.68 -6.99
N LEU A 127 2.29 -5.67 -7.55
CA LEU A 127 3.16 -5.46 -8.71
C LEU A 127 2.41 -4.78 -9.85
N ASP A 128 1.23 -5.30 -10.20
CA ASP A 128 0.43 -4.74 -11.28
C ASP A 128 0.02 -3.30 -10.96
N TYR A 129 -0.29 -3.03 -9.70
CA TYR A 129 -0.67 -1.68 -9.30
C TYR A 129 0.49 -0.71 -9.48
N ILE A 130 1.69 -1.10 -9.03
CA ILE A 130 2.89 -0.26 -9.20
C ILE A 130 3.17 -0.03 -10.68
N GLU A 131 3.02 -1.06 -11.52
CA GLU A 131 3.20 -0.89 -12.95
C GLU A 131 2.26 0.18 -13.52
N LYS A 132 0.99 0.16 -13.09
CA LYS A 132 0.05 1.18 -13.53
C LYS A 132 0.47 2.56 -13.07
N CYS A 133 0.97 2.66 -11.84
CA CYS A 133 1.40 3.95 -11.27
C CYS A 133 2.57 4.55 -12.01
N LYS A 134 3.46 3.71 -12.56
CA LYS A 134 4.64 4.21 -13.29
C LYS A 134 4.26 5.08 -14.49
N TYR A 135 3.11 4.83 -15.08
CA TYR A 135 2.67 5.56 -16.27
C TYR A 135 1.69 6.68 -15.95
N ARG A 136 1.44 6.91 -14.67
CA ARG A 136 0.56 7.97 -14.23
C ARG A 136 1.33 9.29 -14.21
N LYS A 137 0.70 10.35 -14.57
CA LYS A 137 1.35 11.66 -14.60
C LYS A 137 0.80 12.58 -13.54
#